data_88a9e6394aee80926a98ebbdabe5afeb
#
_entry.id   88a9e6394aee80926a98ebbdabe5afeb
#
_cell.length_a   1.000
_cell.length_b   1.000
_cell.length_c   1.000
_cell.angle_alpha   90.00
_cell.angle_beta   90.00
_cell.angle_gamma   90.00
#
_symmetry.space_group_name_H-M   'P 1'
#
loop_
_entity.id
_entity.type
_entity.pdbx_description
1 polymer ?
#
loop_
_entity_poly.entity_id
_entity_poly.type
_entity_poly.pdbx_seq_one_letter_code
_entity_poly.pdbx_strand_id
1 'polypeptide(L)'
;MKVEFGQADAYKIVKFPLSTEKSIRLMEAENKLVFVVDKKSTKAEIKKAIEIMFNVKVTSVNSFVTSAGEKRAYVKFSAKNPAIDIATQMGLI
;
A
#
# COMPACT_ATOMS: atom_id res chain seq x y z
N MET A 1 15.45 21.81 4.93
CA MET A 1 15.34 21.56 3.50
C MET A 1 14.22 20.57 3.22
N LYS A 2 13.38 20.89 2.29
CA LYS A 2 12.25 20.01 1.98
C LYS A 2 12.67 18.96 0.96
N VAL A 3 12.48 17.71 1.32
CA VAL A 3 12.79 16.61 0.41
C VAL A 3 11.54 16.31 -0.42
N GLU A 4 11.68 16.35 -1.72
CA GLU A 4 10.59 15.98 -2.61
C GLU A 4 10.46 14.46 -2.67
N PHE A 5 9.23 13.99 -2.51
CA PHE A 5 8.91 12.59 -2.51
C PHE A 5 8.48 12.17 -3.92
N GLY A 6 9.38 11.52 -4.66
CA GLY A 6 9.12 11.09 -6.03
C GLY A 6 8.79 9.60 -6.15
N GLN A 7 8.55 9.15 -7.39
CA GLN A 7 8.24 7.73 -7.64
C GLN A 7 9.37 6.80 -7.22
N ALA A 8 10.62 7.20 -7.42
CA ALA A 8 11.75 6.37 -7.02
C ALA A 8 11.75 6.12 -5.52
N ASP A 9 11.40 7.14 -4.73
CA ASP A 9 11.30 7.00 -3.28
C ASP A 9 10.14 6.12 -2.88
N ALA A 10 9.03 6.21 -3.60
CA ALA A 10 7.86 5.37 -3.36
C ALA A 10 8.20 3.88 -3.55
N TYR A 11 8.94 3.54 -4.60
CA TYR A 11 9.34 2.16 -4.85
C TYR A 11 10.34 1.62 -3.81
N LYS A 12 11.07 2.49 -3.14
CA LYS A 12 11.95 2.07 -2.05
C LYS A 12 11.15 1.75 -0.79
N ILE A 13 10.02 2.42 -0.59
CA ILE A 13 9.17 2.22 0.57
C ILE A 13 8.25 1.02 0.39
N VAL A 14 7.59 0.94 -0.75
CA VAL A 14 6.64 -0.14 -1.05
C VAL A 14 7.35 -1.20 -1.88
N LYS A 15 7.59 -2.37 -1.28
CA LYS A 15 8.35 -3.43 -1.93
C LYS A 15 7.51 -4.24 -2.91
N PHE A 16 6.43 -4.82 -2.41
CA PHE A 16 5.54 -5.61 -3.26
C PHE A 16 4.19 -5.81 -2.56
N PRO A 17 3.13 -6.08 -3.34
CA PRO A 17 1.81 -6.38 -2.77
C PRO A 17 1.72 -7.84 -2.36
N LEU A 18 0.83 -8.14 -1.41
CA LEU A 18 0.54 -9.51 -1.01
C LEU A 18 -0.77 -9.96 -1.65
N SER A 19 -0.74 -11.16 -2.21
CA SER A 19 -1.93 -11.78 -2.80
C SER A 19 -2.22 -13.08 -2.05
N THR A 20 -2.87 -12.95 -0.90
CA THR A 20 -3.32 -14.08 -0.09
C THR A 20 -4.84 -14.09 -0.08
N GLU A 21 -5.43 -15.20 0.37
CA GLU A 21 -6.88 -15.30 0.50
C GLU A 21 -7.41 -14.16 1.37
N LYS A 22 -6.75 -13.88 2.48
CA LYS A 22 -7.14 -12.79 3.38
C LYS A 22 -7.04 -11.43 2.71
N SER A 23 -5.97 -11.17 1.96
CA SER A 23 -5.81 -9.88 1.28
C SER A 23 -6.85 -9.67 0.19
N ILE A 24 -7.23 -10.73 -0.51
CA ILE A 24 -8.27 -10.68 -1.54
C ILE A 24 -9.63 -10.36 -0.90
N ARG A 25 -9.93 -10.97 0.23
CA ARG A 25 -11.17 -10.68 0.96
C ARG A 25 -11.23 -9.23 1.43
N LEU A 26 -10.11 -8.70 1.92
CA LEU A 26 -10.04 -7.29 2.33
C LEU A 26 -10.25 -6.36 1.15
N MET A 27 -9.71 -6.71 -0.01
CA MET A 27 -9.89 -5.93 -1.23
C MET A 27 -11.36 -5.86 -1.62
N GLU A 28 -12.04 -6.98 -1.60
CA GLU A 28 -13.44 -7.06 -2.01
C GLU A 28 -14.40 -6.46 -0.98
N ALA A 29 -14.16 -6.73 0.31
CA ALA A 29 -15.08 -6.32 1.36
C ALA A 29 -14.81 -4.92 1.90
N GLU A 30 -13.56 -4.50 1.96
CA GLU A 30 -13.18 -3.25 2.63
C GLU A 30 -12.38 -2.27 1.78
N ASN A 31 -12.20 -2.56 0.50
CA ASN A 31 -11.44 -1.73 -0.42
C ASN A 31 -10.01 -1.48 0.08
N LYS A 32 -9.37 -2.52 0.61
CA LYS A 32 -8.02 -2.47 1.14
C LYS A 32 -7.08 -3.37 0.36
N LEU A 33 -5.81 -2.98 0.28
CA LEU A 33 -4.74 -3.83 -0.22
C LEU A 33 -3.67 -3.95 0.85
N VAL A 34 -2.92 -5.05 0.82
CA VAL A 34 -1.84 -5.31 1.76
C VAL A 34 -0.52 -5.26 1.00
N PHE A 35 0.43 -4.48 1.50
CA PHE A 35 1.75 -4.35 0.90
C PHE A 35 2.83 -4.71 1.90
N VAL A 36 3.93 -5.27 1.40
CA VAL A 36 5.15 -5.40 2.18
C VAL A 36 5.94 -4.12 1.96
N VAL A 37 6.32 -3.47 3.04
CA VAL A 37 6.96 -2.16 3.00
C VAL A 37 8.28 -2.17 3.77
N ASP A 38 9.08 -1.12 3.59
CA ASP A 38 10.32 -0.95 4.33
C ASP A 38 10.02 -0.78 5.82
N LYS A 39 10.74 -1.50 6.65
CA LYS A 39 10.58 -1.46 8.11
C LYS A 39 10.68 -0.06 8.69
N LYS A 40 11.49 0.80 8.10
CA LYS A 40 11.76 2.14 8.60
C LYS A 40 10.73 3.16 8.16
N SER A 41 9.83 2.79 7.25
CA SER A 41 8.84 3.72 6.73
C SER A 41 7.72 3.97 7.73
N THR A 42 7.23 5.20 7.77
CA THR A 42 6.09 5.57 8.61
C THR A 42 4.80 5.41 7.84
N LYS A 43 3.67 5.44 8.55
CA LYS A 43 2.35 5.39 7.90
C LYS A 43 2.16 6.53 6.92
N ALA A 44 2.62 7.74 7.28
CA ALA A 44 2.53 8.91 6.41
C ALA A 44 3.34 8.72 5.13
N GLU A 45 4.53 8.15 5.23
CA GLU A 45 5.37 7.85 4.07
C GLU A 45 4.74 6.78 3.19
N ILE A 46 4.19 5.74 3.78
CA ILE A 46 3.51 4.66 3.05
C ILE A 46 2.31 5.21 2.29
N LYS A 47 1.48 6.02 2.95
CA LYS A 47 0.33 6.64 2.33
C LYS A 47 0.74 7.47 1.12
N LYS A 48 1.74 8.32 1.30
CA LYS A 48 2.22 9.18 0.22
C LYS A 48 2.81 8.39 -0.93
N ALA A 49 3.55 7.34 -0.62
CA ALA A 49 4.14 6.46 -1.62
C ALA A 49 3.06 5.82 -2.50
N ILE A 50 2.03 5.25 -1.88
CA ILE A 50 0.94 4.61 -2.61
C ILE A 50 0.17 5.63 -3.45
N GLU A 51 -0.11 6.81 -2.91
CA GLU A 51 -0.82 7.85 -3.65
C GLU A 51 -0.04 8.30 -4.89
N ILE A 52 1.27 8.38 -4.79
CA ILE A 52 2.13 8.76 -5.91
C ILE A 52 2.23 7.63 -6.94
N MET A 53 2.43 6.39 -6.48
CA MET A 53 2.61 5.25 -7.38
C MET A 53 1.40 4.99 -8.26
N PHE A 54 0.20 5.13 -7.71
CA PHE A 54 -1.03 4.77 -8.42
C PHE A 54 -1.93 5.95 -8.73
N ASN A 55 -1.52 7.14 -8.33
CA ASN A 55 -2.31 8.37 -8.54
C ASN A 55 -3.73 8.21 -7.97
N VAL A 56 -3.82 7.77 -6.73
CA VAL A 56 -5.09 7.50 -6.05
C VAL A 56 -5.12 8.18 -4.70
N LYS A 57 -6.30 8.20 -4.08
CA LYS A 57 -6.49 8.73 -2.75
C LYS A 57 -6.55 7.60 -1.73
N VAL A 58 -5.71 7.68 -0.70
CA VAL A 58 -5.69 6.73 0.41
C VAL A 58 -6.39 7.34 1.61
N THR A 59 -7.34 6.61 2.19
CA THR A 59 -8.07 7.10 3.37
C THR A 59 -7.38 6.75 4.68
N SER A 60 -6.75 5.59 4.76
CA SER A 60 -6.04 5.20 5.97
C SER A 60 -4.98 4.15 5.68
N VAL A 61 -3.98 4.08 6.55
CA VAL A 61 -2.92 3.08 6.51
C VAL A 61 -2.72 2.53 7.91
N ASN A 62 -2.76 1.22 8.03
CA ASN A 62 -2.39 0.51 9.25
C ASN A 62 -1.17 -0.34 8.94
N SER A 63 -0.20 -0.36 9.82
CA SER A 63 1.01 -1.14 9.61
C SER A 63 1.38 -1.92 10.85
N PHE A 64 2.03 -3.05 10.65
CA PHE A 64 2.55 -3.87 11.74
C PHE A 64 3.77 -4.66 11.26
N VAL A 65 4.57 -5.10 12.21
CA VAL A 65 5.75 -5.93 11.92
C VAL A 65 5.42 -7.36 12.30
N THR A 66 5.62 -8.30 11.37
CA THR A 66 5.39 -9.72 11.64
C THR A 66 6.49 -10.30 12.51
N SER A 67 6.27 -11.49 13.04
CA SER A 67 7.27 -12.19 13.84
C SER A 67 8.55 -12.47 13.06
N ALA A 68 8.46 -12.55 11.73
CA ALA A 68 9.62 -12.74 10.85
C ALA A 68 10.38 -11.44 10.58
N GLY A 69 9.92 -10.31 11.13
CA GLY A 69 10.57 -9.02 10.95
C GLY A 69 10.17 -8.30 9.69
N GLU A 70 9.13 -8.76 9.01
CA GLU A 70 8.60 -8.12 7.80
C GLU A 70 7.53 -7.11 8.18
N LYS A 71 7.62 -5.89 7.64
CA LYS A 71 6.60 -4.88 7.87
C LYS A 71 5.54 -4.94 6.78
N ARG A 72 4.30 -5.05 7.18
CA ARG A 72 3.14 -5.07 6.28
C ARG A 72 2.27 -3.85 6.53
N ALA A 73 1.71 -3.31 5.45
CA ALA A 73 0.83 -2.16 5.52
C ALA A 73 -0.52 -2.52 4.91
N TYR A 74 -1.58 -2.24 5.65
CA TYR A 74 -2.96 -2.38 5.19
C TYR A 74 -3.42 -1.00 4.74
N VAL A 75 -3.59 -0.85 3.44
CA VAL A 75 -3.91 0.44 2.83
C VAL A 75 -5.37 0.45 2.38
N LYS A 76 -6.15 1.37 2.94
CA LYS A 76 -7.54 1.55 2.56
C LYS A 76 -7.66 2.72 1.58
N PHE A 77 -8.29 2.46 0.45
CA PHE A 77 -8.45 3.47 -0.59
C PHE A 77 -9.80 4.18 -0.49
N SER A 78 -9.87 5.37 -1.07
CA SER A 78 -11.11 6.11 -1.21
C SER A 78 -12.11 5.30 -2.05
N ALA A 79 -13.40 5.49 -1.80
CA ALA A 79 -14.45 4.84 -2.58
C ALA A 79 -14.36 5.15 -4.08
N LYS A 80 -13.73 6.27 -4.44
CA LYS A 80 -13.52 6.65 -5.84
C LYS A 80 -12.38 5.86 -6.51
N ASN A 81 -11.58 5.16 -5.72
CA ASN A 81 -10.43 4.40 -6.21
C ASN A 81 -10.59 2.94 -5.78
N PRO A 82 -11.33 2.13 -6.55
CA PRO A 82 -11.52 0.72 -6.18
C PRO A 82 -10.21 -0.04 -6.09
N ALA A 83 -10.03 -0.76 -5.00
CA ALA A 83 -8.80 -1.53 -4.79
C ALA A 83 -8.57 -2.58 -5.88
N ILE A 84 -9.64 -3.10 -6.47
CA ILE A 84 -9.54 -4.08 -7.55
C ILE A 84 -8.84 -3.50 -8.78
N ASP A 85 -9.06 -2.22 -9.08
CA ASP A 85 -8.40 -1.56 -10.21
C ASP A 85 -6.90 -1.45 -9.97
N ILE A 86 -6.51 -1.13 -8.75
CA ILE A 86 -5.11 -1.03 -8.37
C ILE A 86 -4.45 -2.40 -8.42
N ALA A 87 -5.13 -3.43 -7.92
CA ALA A 87 -4.64 -4.80 -7.96
C ALA A 87 -4.45 -5.27 -9.41
N THR A 88 -5.35 -4.89 -10.30
CA THR A 88 -5.25 -5.21 -11.73
C THR A 88 -4.02 -4.54 -12.34
N GLN A 89 -3.75 -3.28 -12.01
CA GLN A 89 -2.56 -2.56 -12.48
C GLN A 89 -1.26 -3.24 -12.03
N MET A 90 -1.29 -3.87 -10.87
CA MET A 90 -0.13 -4.55 -10.31
C MET A 90 0.01 -5.99 -10.78
N GLY A 91 -0.93 -6.48 -11.55
CA GLY A 91 -0.90 -7.85 -12.02
C GLY A 91 -1.29 -8.89 -10.99
N LEU A 92 -2.02 -8.52 -9.95
CA LEU A 92 -2.48 -9.45 -8.91
C LEU A 92 -3.69 -10.26 -9.36
N ILE A 93 -4.40 -9.75 -10.33
CA ILE A 93 -5.62 -10.36 -10.85
C ILE A 93 -5.49 -10.51 -12.36
#